data_c1df1838fbc4bf787b3cd2d86978277c
#
_entry.id   c1df1838fbc4bf787b3cd2d86978277c
#
_cell.length_a   1.000
_cell.length_b   1.000
_cell.length_c   1.000
_cell.angle_alpha   90.00
_cell.angle_beta   90.00
_cell.angle_gamma   90.00
#
_symmetry.space_group_name_H-M   'P 1'
#
loop_
_entity.id
_entity.type
_entity.pdbx_description
1 polymer ?
#
loop_
_entity_poly.entity_id
_entity_poly.type
_entity_poly.pdbx_seq_one_letter_code
_entity_poly.pdbx_strand_id
1 'polypeptide(L)'
;RDQLTLDRIGYLTQFPQYPDQKFGDFVPRSGNQEGSGVLGWTYKCKGWETDPNAYAYIILQRGAKDFELAAKAFGFDDWLTNPDFNTADARDKHKQAIYDRIGQWAIDKTKYEVTDILSKAGVPVAPVLSTKEIMEDQSLYDGNTLVKIDQGGKIGEFVTVGVPFTISNYQPVYGPCPELGGNT
;
A
#
# COMPACT_ATOMS: atom_id res chain seq x y z
N ARG A 1 -1.77 -5.73 18.43
CA ARG A 1 -0.58 -6.31 17.74
C ARG A 1 -0.70 -7.83 17.64
N ASP A 2 -0.96 -8.51 18.73
CA ASP A 2 -1.04 -9.98 18.78
C ASP A 2 -2.25 -10.50 18.00
N GLN A 3 -3.39 -9.81 18.06
CA GLN A 3 -4.57 -10.15 17.28
C GLN A 3 -4.28 -10.08 15.75
N LEU A 4 -3.60 -9.03 15.28
CA LEU A 4 -3.21 -8.93 13.87
C LEU A 4 -2.26 -10.08 13.47
N THR A 5 -1.38 -10.50 14.35
CA THR A 5 -0.48 -11.63 14.08
C THR A 5 -1.27 -12.94 13.96
N LEU A 6 -2.21 -13.20 14.88
CA LEU A 6 -3.05 -14.39 14.86
C LEU A 6 -3.96 -14.44 13.62
N ASP A 7 -4.57 -13.31 13.25
CA ASP A 7 -5.41 -13.23 12.05
C ASP A 7 -4.62 -13.51 10.76
N ARG A 8 -3.33 -13.15 10.73
CA ARG A 8 -2.46 -13.41 9.58
C ARG A 8 -1.93 -14.83 9.49
N ILE A 9 -1.83 -15.58 10.57
CA ILE A 9 -1.35 -16.97 10.56
C ILE A 9 -2.17 -17.85 9.60
N GLY A 10 -3.51 -17.72 9.60
CA GLY A 10 -4.38 -18.46 8.71
C GLY A 10 -4.11 -18.21 7.22
N TYR A 11 -3.72 -16.99 6.86
CA TYR A 11 -3.34 -16.66 5.48
C TYR A 11 -1.97 -17.21 5.10
N LEU A 12 -1.03 -17.20 6.02
CA LEU A 12 0.34 -17.63 5.76
C LEU A 12 0.44 -19.12 5.44
N THR A 13 -0.46 -19.95 5.97
CA THR A 13 -0.53 -21.39 5.65
C THR A 13 -0.90 -21.67 4.19
N GLN A 14 -1.40 -20.68 3.45
CA GLN A 14 -1.76 -20.81 2.04
C GLN A 14 -0.57 -20.60 1.09
N PHE A 15 0.58 -20.18 1.62
CA PHE A 15 1.77 -19.99 0.80
C PHE A 15 2.43 -21.31 0.41
N PRO A 16 3.02 -21.41 -0.80
CA PRO A 16 3.68 -22.62 -1.29
C PRO A 16 4.80 -23.14 -0.39
N GLN A 17 5.45 -22.28 0.39
CA GLN A 17 6.48 -22.65 1.35
C GLN A 17 5.95 -23.39 2.58
N TYR A 18 4.63 -23.48 2.72
CA TYR A 18 3.96 -24.25 3.79
C TYR A 18 3.00 -25.29 3.17
N PRO A 19 3.50 -26.25 2.39
CA PRO A 19 2.66 -27.19 1.64
C PRO A 19 1.75 -28.04 2.53
N ASP A 20 2.19 -28.30 3.77
CA ASP A 20 1.45 -29.07 4.78
C ASP A 20 0.62 -28.20 5.73
N GLN A 21 0.46 -26.92 5.43
CA GLN A 21 -0.19 -25.93 6.31
C GLN A 21 0.42 -25.86 7.72
N LYS A 22 1.72 -26.11 7.81
CA LYS A 22 2.49 -26.05 9.04
C LYS A 22 3.53 -24.96 8.98
N PHE A 23 3.67 -24.23 10.06
CA PHE A 23 4.79 -23.29 10.22
C PHE A 23 6.00 -24.00 10.82
N GLY A 24 7.19 -23.53 10.42
CA GLY A 24 8.39 -23.70 11.24
C GLY A 24 8.38 -22.71 12.43
N ASP A 25 9.54 -22.50 13.02
CA ASP A 25 9.71 -21.62 14.18
C ASP A 25 9.57 -20.13 13.86
N PHE A 26 9.45 -19.75 12.58
CA PHE A 26 9.36 -18.36 12.14
C PHE A 26 8.54 -18.23 10.85
N VAL A 27 7.98 -17.03 10.67
CA VAL A 27 7.28 -16.64 9.45
C VAL A 27 8.31 -16.22 8.40
N PRO A 28 8.38 -16.86 7.22
CA PRO A 28 9.33 -16.49 6.18
C PRO A 28 8.97 -15.14 5.54
N ARG A 29 9.95 -14.55 4.88
CA ARG A 29 9.74 -13.35 4.08
C ARG A 29 8.98 -13.70 2.80
N SER A 30 7.98 -12.92 2.46
CA SER A 30 7.21 -13.06 1.22
C SER A 30 7.71 -12.15 0.07
N GLY A 31 8.74 -11.34 0.31
CA GLY A 31 9.21 -10.35 -0.66
C GLY A 31 8.13 -9.28 -0.92
N ASN A 32 7.87 -9.00 -2.20
CA ASN A 32 6.83 -8.05 -2.61
C ASN A 32 5.42 -8.67 -2.64
N GLN A 33 5.30 -9.98 -2.36
CA GLN A 33 4.02 -10.67 -2.44
C GLN A 33 3.15 -10.37 -1.24
N GLU A 34 1.88 -10.02 -1.50
CA GLU A 34 0.88 -9.86 -0.43
C GLU A 34 0.58 -11.21 0.24
N GLY A 35 0.56 -11.19 1.57
CA GLY A 35 0.37 -12.40 2.39
C GLY A 35 -1.08 -12.85 2.57
N SER A 36 -2.06 -12.09 2.07
CA SER A 36 -3.50 -12.36 2.29
C SER A 36 -4.15 -13.22 1.20
N GLY A 37 -3.39 -13.68 0.22
CA GLY A 37 -3.91 -14.45 -0.93
C GLY A 37 -4.55 -13.59 -2.01
N VAL A 38 -4.48 -12.26 -1.93
CA VAL A 38 -4.78 -11.34 -3.04
C VAL A 38 -3.53 -11.14 -3.91
N LEU A 39 -3.72 -10.75 -5.16
CA LEU A 39 -2.63 -10.46 -6.08
C LEU A 39 -2.13 -9.03 -5.83
N GLY A 40 -1.42 -8.81 -4.72
CA GLY A 40 -0.82 -7.54 -4.35
C GLY A 40 0.68 -7.54 -4.61
N TRP A 41 1.18 -6.48 -5.25
CA TRP A 41 2.59 -6.35 -5.61
C TRP A 41 3.02 -4.89 -5.72
N THR A 42 4.31 -4.63 -5.47
CA THR A 42 4.94 -3.32 -5.68
C THR A 42 5.64 -3.30 -7.03
N TYR A 43 5.19 -2.42 -7.92
CA TYR A 43 5.67 -2.33 -9.29
C TYR A 43 6.62 -1.16 -9.49
N LYS A 44 7.67 -1.38 -10.26
CA LYS A 44 8.57 -0.33 -10.73
C LYS A 44 7.83 0.59 -11.69
N CYS A 45 7.98 1.87 -11.49
CA CYS A 45 7.44 2.93 -12.35
C CYS A 45 8.57 3.69 -13.05
N LYS A 46 8.24 4.54 -13.99
CA LYS A 46 9.21 5.39 -14.69
C LYS A 46 10.09 6.17 -13.71
N GLY A 47 11.39 6.09 -13.91
CA GLY A 47 12.39 6.75 -13.06
C GLY A 47 12.94 5.89 -11.92
N TRP A 48 12.52 4.62 -11.79
CA TRP A 48 12.92 3.72 -10.70
C TRP A 48 14.44 3.50 -10.59
N GLU A 49 15.20 3.72 -11.66
CA GLU A 49 16.66 3.56 -11.68
C GLU A 49 17.37 4.63 -10.82
N THR A 50 16.75 5.78 -10.67
CA THR A 50 17.34 6.94 -9.98
C THR A 50 16.54 7.40 -8.78
N ASP A 51 15.22 7.12 -8.73
CA ASP A 51 14.34 7.43 -7.60
C ASP A 51 13.94 6.13 -6.87
N PRO A 52 14.41 5.91 -5.63
CA PRO A 52 14.05 4.74 -4.84
C PRO A 52 12.56 4.67 -4.47
N ASN A 53 11.80 5.73 -4.70
CA ASN A 53 10.36 5.81 -4.43
C ASN A 53 9.52 5.81 -5.72
N ALA A 54 10.12 5.59 -6.91
CA ALA A 54 9.39 5.49 -8.18
C ALA A 54 8.69 4.12 -8.33
N TYR A 55 7.76 3.84 -7.42
CA TYR A 55 6.99 2.59 -7.36
C TYR A 55 5.52 2.87 -7.08
N ALA A 56 4.67 1.94 -7.51
CA ALA A 56 3.26 1.91 -7.14
C ALA A 56 2.89 0.53 -6.57
N TYR A 57 2.12 0.50 -5.50
CA TYR A 57 1.55 -0.73 -4.94
C TYR A 57 0.14 -0.93 -5.50
N ILE A 58 -0.09 -2.06 -6.15
CA ILE A 58 -1.38 -2.39 -6.79
C ILE A 58 -1.91 -3.68 -6.19
N ILE A 59 -3.20 -3.70 -5.86
CA ILE A 59 -3.90 -4.88 -5.37
C ILE A 59 -4.99 -5.27 -6.36
N LEU A 60 -4.89 -6.48 -6.90
CA LEU A 60 -5.97 -7.10 -7.67
C LEU A 60 -6.84 -7.93 -6.74
N GLN A 61 -8.07 -7.53 -6.58
CA GLN A 61 -9.06 -8.27 -5.81
C GLN A 61 -9.36 -9.64 -6.44
N ARG A 62 -9.69 -10.64 -5.62
CA ARG A 62 -9.98 -11.99 -6.09
C ARG A 62 -11.32 -12.12 -6.81
N GLY A 63 -12.25 -11.18 -6.60
CA GLY A 63 -13.57 -11.18 -7.22
C GLY A 63 -13.50 -11.10 -8.75
N ALA A 64 -14.38 -11.81 -9.45
CA ALA A 64 -14.41 -11.79 -10.91
C ALA A 64 -14.68 -10.39 -11.47
N LYS A 65 -15.58 -9.63 -10.83
CA LYS A 65 -15.91 -8.26 -11.23
C LYS A 65 -14.72 -7.30 -11.03
N ASP A 66 -14.01 -7.44 -9.90
CA ASP A 66 -12.87 -6.56 -9.59
C ASP A 66 -11.70 -6.85 -10.55
N PHE A 67 -11.48 -8.13 -10.88
CA PHE A 67 -10.48 -8.51 -11.86
C PHE A 67 -10.83 -8.02 -13.27
N GLU A 68 -12.11 -8.05 -13.65
CA GLU A 68 -12.59 -7.49 -14.92
C GLU A 68 -12.31 -5.98 -14.99
N LEU A 69 -12.61 -5.23 -13.93
CA LEU A 69 -12.32 -3.79 -13.87
C LEU A 69 -10.82 -3.52 -14.05
N ALA A 70 -9.99 -4.30 -13.37
CA ALA A 70 -8.54 -4.19 -13.48
C ALA A 70 -8.04 -4.53 -14.90
N ALA A 71 -8.50 -5.63 -15.47
CA ALA A 71 -8.13 -6.04 -16.83
C ALA A 71 -8.45 -4.95 -17.86
N LYS A 72 -9.63 -4.36 -17.76
CA LYS A 72 -10.04 -3.23 -18.62
C LYS A 72 -9.19 -1.98 -18.40
N ALA A 73 -8.87 -1.65 -17.15
CA ALA A 73 -8.03 -0.49 -16.82
C ALA A 73 -6.60 -0.63 -17.37
N PHE A 74 -6.06 -1.84 -17.39
CA PHE A 74 -4.76 -2.13 -18.02
C PHE A 74 -4.82 -2.23 -19.55
N GLY A 75 -6.01 -2.42 -20.15
CA GLY A 75 -6.17 -2.78 -21.54
C GLY A 75 -5.82 -4.24 -21.86
N PHE A 76 -6.03 -5.13 -20.89
CA PHE A 76 -5.73 -6.58 -20.98
C PHE A 76 -7.01 -7.40 -21.10
N ASP A 77 -7.86 -7.07 -22.07
CA ASP A 77 -9.16 -7.74 -22.28
C ASP A 77 -9.02 -9.26 -22.55
N ASP A 78 -7.87 -9.67 -23.08
CA ASP A 78 -7.54 -11.09 -23.29
C ASP A 78 -7.51 -11.89 -21.97
N TRP A 79 -7.26 -11.26 -20.83
CA TRP A 79 -7.31 -11.94 -19.52
C TRP A 79 -8.69 -12.48 -19.15
N LEU A 80 -9.75 -11.88 -19.70
CA LEU A 80 -11.13 -12.25 -19.37
C LEU A 80 -11.55 -13.56 -20.05
N THR A 81 -10.93 -13.90 -21.15
CA THR A 81 -11.25 -15.09 -21.96
C THR A 81 -10.19 -16.19 -21.87
N ASN A 82 -8.96 -15.83 -21.46
CA ASN A 82 -7.85 -16.79 -21.35
C ASN A 82 -8.08 -17.73 -20.15
N PRO A 83 -8.07 -19.07 -20.37
CA PRO A 83 -8.22 -20.05 -19.29
C PRO A 83 -7.23 -19.92 -18.15
N ASP A 84 -6.03 -19.38 -18.41
CA ASP A 84 -4.98 -19.19 -17.41
C ASP A 84 -5.29 -18.05 -16.42
N PHE A 85 -6.27 -17.19 -16.73
CA PHE A 85 -6.58 -16.00 -15.91
C PHE A 85 -8.06 -15.82 -15.59
N ASN A 86 -8.97 -16.54 -16.24
CA ASN A 86 -10.41 -16.32 -16.13
C ASN A 86 -11.05 -16.81 -14.81
N THR A 87 -10.33 -17.60 -14.01
CA THR A 87 -10.77 -18.04 -12.67
C THR A 87 -9.76 -17.62 -11.59
N ALA A 88 -10.21 -17.53 -10.34
CA ALA A 88 -9.34 -17.20 -9.21
C ALA A 88 -8.20 -18.23 -9.05
N ASP A 89 -8.51 -19.52 -9.16
CA ASP A 89 -7.52 -20.59 -9.03
C ASP A 89 -6.51 -20.60 -10.18
N ALA A 90 -6.95 -20.28 -11.41
CA ALA A 90 -6.04 -20.12 -12.54
C ALA A 90 -5.10 -18.93 -12.33
N ARG A 91 -5.61 -17.80 -11.87
CA ARG A 91 -4.80 -16.63 -11.54
C ARG A 91 -3.77 -16.92 -10.44
N ASP A 92 -4.12 -17.64 -9.41
CA ASP A 92 -3.19 -18.03 -8.34
C ASP A 92 -2.03 -18.91 -8.89
N LYS A 93 -2.33 -19.80 -9.82
CA LYS A 93 -1.32 -20.64 -10.49
C LYS A 93 -0.41 -19.85 -11.41
N HIS A 94 -0.93 -18.85 -12.10
CA HIS A 94 -0.21 -18.06 -13.09
C HIS A 94 0.11 -16.62 -12.61
N LYS A 95 0.10 -16.39 -11.30
CA LYS A 95 0.29 -15.08 -10.71
C LYS A 95 1.57 -14.35 -11.15
N GLN A 96 2.65 -15.08 -11.38
CA GLN A 96 3.90 -14.47 -11.85
C GLN A 96 3.73 -13.82 -13.23
N ALA A 97 3.04 -14.46 -14.16
CA ALA A 97 2.75 -13.90 -15.47
C ALA A 97 1.89 -12.62 -15.38
N ILE A 98 0.96 -12.59 -14.41
CA ILE A 98 0.17 -11.38 -14.11
C ILE A 98 1.08 -10.25 -13.61
N TYR A 99 1.95 -10.54 -12.65
CA TYR A 99 2.90 -9.55 -12.09
C TYR A 99 3.85 -9.01 -13.15
N ASP A 100 4.41 -9.88 -13.98
CA ASP A 100 5.35 -9.49 -15.03
C ASP A 100 4.68 -8.57 -16.07
N ARG A 101 3.46 -8.90 -16.48
CA ARG A 101 2.73 -8.10 -17.46
C ARG A 101 2.31 -6.74 -16.92
N ILE A 102 1.85 -6.67 -15.68
CA ILE A 102 1.56 -5.38 -15.01
C ILE A 102 2.86 -4.58 -14.85
N GLY A 103 3.96 -5.22 -14.50
CA GLY A 103 5.27 -4.58 -14.41
C GLY A 103 5.70 -3.93 -15.73
N GLN A 104 5.53 -4.63 -16.83
CA GLN A 104 5.78 -4.09 -18.18
C GLN A 104 4.87 -2.90 -18.52
N TRP A 105 3.60 -2.94 -18.11
CA TRP A 105 2.67 -1.85 -18.31
C TRP A 105 3.01 -0.62 -17.45
N ALA A 106 3.49 -0.81 -16.23
CA ALA A 106 3.77 0.26 -15.27
C ALA A 106 5.10 0.98 -15.52
N ILE A 107 6.10 0.30 -16.09
CA ILE A 107 7.48 0.77 -16.17
C ILE A 107 7.66 2.09 -16.93
N ASP A 108 6.79 2.37 -17.91
CA ASP A 108 6.82 3.58 -18.73
C ASP A 108 5.99 4.74 -18.16
N LYS A 109 5.32 4.52 -17.05
CA LYS A 109 4.43 5.47 -16.38
C LYS A 109 5.00 5.88 -15.04
N THR A 110 4.82 7.13 -14.66
CA THR A 110 5.11 7.59 -13.30
C THR A 110 4.18 6.92 -12.30
N LYS A 111 4.59 6.83 -11.03
CA LYS A 111 3.75 6.30 -9.95
C LYS A 111 2.41 7.04 -9.83
N TYR A 112 2.37 8.33 -10.15
CA TYR A 112 1.15 9.13 -10.12
C TYR A 112 0.22 8.83 -11.30
N GLU A 113 0.76 8.65 -12.53
CA GLU A 113 -0.03 8.22 -13.68
C GLU A 113 -0.64 6.84 -13.46
N VAL A 114 0.13 5.89 -12.93
CA VAL A 114 -0.38 4.56 -12.55
C VAL A 114 -1.52 4.68 -11.55
N THR A 115 -1.33 5.50 -10.51
CA THR A 115 -2.35 5.72 -9.48
C THR A 115 -3.60 6.37 -10.05
N ASP A 116 -3.46 7.39 -10.88
CA ASP A 116 -4.59 8.12 -11.48
C ASP A 116 -5.44 7.22 -12.40
N ILE A 117 -4.78 6.43 -13.26
CA ILE A 117 -5.48 5.50 -14.17
C ILE A 117 -6.26 4.45 -13.39
N LEU A 118 -5.61 3.80 -12.42
CA LEU A 118 -6.21 2.67 -11.72
C LEU A 118 -7.24 3.09 -10.68
N SER A 119 -7.02 4.20 -9.96
CA SER A 119 -7.99 4.72 -8.99
C SER A 119 -9.29 5.17 -9.65
N LYS A 120 -9.23 5.80 -10.83
CA LYS A 120 -10.42 6.17 -11.63
C LYS A 120 -11.21 4.93 -12.06
N ALA A 121 -10.55 3.82 -12.29
CA ALA A 121 -11.18 2.55 -12.61
C ALA A 121 -11.68 1.78 -11.39
N GLY A 122 -11.44 2.27 -10.17
CA GLY A 122 -11.82 1.59 -8.92
C GLY A 122 -10.88 0.44 -8.51
N VAL A 123 -9.69 0.37 -9.08
CA VAL A 123 -8.66 -0.63 -8.70
C VAL A 123 -7.85 -0.07 -7.54
N PRO A 124 -7.72 -0.80 -6.40
CA PRO A 124 -6.92 -0.37 -5.27
C PRO A 124 -5.44 -0.21 -5.66
N VAL A 125 -4.95 0.99 -5.50
CA VAL A 125 -3.59 1.39 -5.85
C VAL A 125 -3.11 2.53 -4.97
N ALA A 126 -1.81 2.57 -4.69
CA ALA A 126 -1.19 3.70 -4.01
C ALA A 126 0.24 3.93 -4.52
N PRO A 127 0.69 5.18 -4.66
CA PRO A 127 2.08 5.48 -4.96
C PRO A 127 2.96 5.22 -3.72
N VAL A 128 4.20 4.81 -3.91
CA VAL A 128 5.19 4.79 -2.83
C VAL A 128 5.72 6.20 -2.67
N LEU A 129 5.42 6.82 -1.53
CA LEU A 129 5.83 8.20 -1.24
C LEU A 129 7.12 8.23 -0.43
N SER A 130 7.98 9.19 -0.76
CA SER A 130 9.11 9.56 0.10
C SER A 130 8.61 10.35 1.31
N THR A 131 9.43 10.44 2.35
CA THR A 131 9.14 11.31 3.51
C THR A 131 8.92 12.76 3.10
N LYS A 132 9.65 13.25 2.09
CA LYS A 132 9.47 14.60 1.57
C LYS A 132 8.09 14.78 0.96
N GLU A 133 7.67 13.88 0.08
CA GLU A 133 6.33 13.92 -0.55
C GLU A 133 5.21 13.84 0.49
N ILE A 134 5.38 13.01 1.55
CA ILE A 134 4.43 12.95 2.67
C ILE A 134 4.36 14.29 3.41
N MET A 135 5.51 14.93 3.67
CA MET A 135 5.57 16.22 4.36
C MET A 135 5.00 17.37 3.53
N GLU A 136 4.99 17.26 2.21
CA GLU A 136 4.48 18.25 1.27
C GLU A 136 3.00 18.00 0.88
N ASP A 137 2.41 16.87 1.30
CA ASP A 137 1.02 16.51 0.96
C ASP A 137 0.01 17.29 1.84
N GLN A 138 -0.61 18.31 1.25
CA GLN A 138 -1.59 19.16 1.93
C GLN A 138 -2.78 18.37 2.48
N SER A 139 -3.18 17.27 1.83
CA SER A 139 -4.32 16.46 2.28
C SER A 139 -4.12 15.85 3.66
N LEU A 140 -2.85 15.58 4.03
CA LEU A 140 -2.51 15.05 5.36
C LEU A 140 -2.64 16.11 6.45
N TYR A 141 -2.41 17.38 6.12
CA TYR A 141 -2.66 18.50 7.05
C TYR A 141 -4.16 18.79 7.17
N ASP A 142 -4.87 18.80 6.08
CA ASP A 142 -6.32 19.02 6.06
C ASP A 142 -7.06 17.94 6.87
N GLY A 143 -6.55 16.70 6.84
CA GLY A 143 -7.04 15.56 7.60
C GLY A 143 -6.51 15.47 9.03
N ASN A 144 -5.70 16.42 9.51
CA ASN A 144 -5.02 16.39 10.80
C ASN A 144 -4.14 15.13 11.03
N THR A 145 -3.72 14.45 9.97
CA THR A 145 -2.74 13.36 10.03
C THR A 145 -1.35 13.90 10.31
N LEU A 146 -1.02 15.04 9.70
CA LEU A 146 0.15 15.85 10.01
C LEU A 146 -0.29 17.17 10.63
N VAL A 147 0.41 17.59 11.66
CA VAL A 147 0.16 18.85 12.36
C VAL A 147 1.43 19.62 12.57
N LYS A 148 1.35 20.95 12.57
CA LYS A 148 2.45 21.84 12.88
C LYS A 148 2.35 22.28 14.33
N ILE A 149 3.47 22.21 15.03
CA ILE A 149 3.60 22.65 16.42
C ILE A 149 4.71 23.68 16.49
N ASP A 150 4.42 24.85 17.02
CA ASP A 150 5.47 25.81 17.38
C ASP A 150 5.96 25.51 18.78
N GLN A 151 7.17 24.97 18.88
CA GLN A 151 7.84 24.69 20.15
C GLN A 151 8.43 25.94 20.77
N GLY A 152 8.55 27.04 20.00
CA GLY A 152 9.21 28.25 20.44
C GLY A 152 10.74 28.12 20.56
N GLY A 153 11.36 29.15 21.12
CA GLY A 153 12.79 29.16 21.41
C GLY A 153 13.68 28.86 20.21
N LYS A 154 14.64 27.93 20.40
CA LYS A 154 15.59 27.53 19.35
C LYS A 154 15.05 26.46 18.38
N ILE A 155 13.97 25.78 18.75
CA ILE A 155 13.39 24.69 17.95
C ILE A 155 12.47 25.27 16.87
N GLY A 156 11.64 26.24 17.24
CA GLY A 156 10.66 26.85 16.33
C GLY A 156 9.53 25.86 15.92
N GLU A 157 8.99 26.05 14.73
CA GLU A 157 7.93 25.22 14.19
C GLU A 157 8.50 23.90 13.65
N PHE A 158 7.82 22.78 13.95
CA PHE A 158 8.10 21.47 13.39
C PHE A 158 6.80 20.71 13.08
N VAL A 159 6.89 19.72 12.20
CA VAL A 159 5.77 18.87 11.81
C VAL A 159 5.84 17.55 12.57
N THR A 160 4.70 17.09 13.06
CA THR A 160 4.54 15.80 13.71
C THR A 160 3.23 15.13 13.32
N VAL A 161 3.05 13.87 13.73
CA VAL A 161 1.78 13.15 13.51
C VAL A 161 0.72 13.66 14.49
N GLY A 162 -0.50 13.84 13.95
CA GLY A 162 -1.67 14.17 14.74
C GLY A 162 -2.31 12.95 15.39
N VAL A 163 -3.47 13.12 16.00
CA VAL A 163 -4.26 12.04 16.57
C VAL A 163 -4.82 11.17 15.43
N PRO A 164 -4.60 9.83 15.44
CA PRO A 164 -4.94 8.95 14.32
C PRO A 164 -6.43 8.56 14.26
N PHE A 165 -7.29 9.24 14.98
CA PHE A 165 -8.74 8.99 14.99
C PHE A 165 -9.50 10.29 15.20
N THR A 166 -10.75 10.32 14.73
CA THR A 166 -11.68 11.44 14.91
C THR A 166 -12.66 11.13 16.04
N ILE A 167 -12.85 12.08 16.94
CA ILE A 167 -13.85 12.00 18.01
C ILE A 167 -14.95 13.03 17.68
N SER A 168 -16.22 12.60 17.71
CA SER A 168 -17.35 13.50 17.50
C SER A 168 -17.34 14.60 18.55
N ASN A 169 -17.51 15.85 18.11
CA ASN A 169 -17.56 17.04 18.96
C ASN A 169 -16.25 17.33 19.76
N TYR A 170 -15.12 16.78 19.32
CA TYR A 170 -13.84 17.07 19.93
C TYR A 170 -12.79 17.42 18.86
N GLN A 171 -12.09 18.52 19.05
CA GLN A 171 -10.95 18.91 18.23
C GLN A 171 -9.69 18.81 19.09
N PRO A 172 -8.70 17.99 18.69
CA PRO A 172 -7.43 17.90 19.39
C PRO A 172 -6.72 19.27 19.40
N VAL A 173 -6.19 19.65 20.56
CA VAL A 173 -5.36 20.84 20.70
C VAL A 173 -3.90 20.38 20.75
N TYR A 174 -3.11 20.90 19.84
CA TYR A 174 -1.66 20.63 19.76
C TYR A 174 -0.90 21.84 20.28
N GLY A 175 0.10 21.62 21.11
CA GLY A 175 0.89 22.68 21.69
C GLY A 175 2.33 22.23 21.99
N PRO A 176 3.18 23.17 22.42
CA PRO A 176 4.57 22.87 22.72
C PRO A 176 4.69 21.83 23.85
N CYS A 177 5.70 20.98 23.75
CA CYS A 177 6.07 20.12 24.87
C CYS A 177 6.64 20.99 26.01
N PRO A 178 6.37 20.67 27.28
CA PRO A 178 6.98 21.39 28.40
C PRO A 178 8.51 21.24 28.37
N GLU A 179 9.20 22.28 28.80
CA GLU A 179 10.64 22.19 28.98
C GLU A 179 11.02 21.21 30.11
N LEU A 180 12.25 20.71 30.07
CA LEU A 180 12.74 19.80 31.11
C LEU A 180 12.62 20.48 32.49
N GLY A 181 11.88 19.88 33.40
CA GLY A 181 11.56 20.41 34.72
C GLY A 181 10.40 21.42 34.75
N GLY A 182 9.75 21.70 33.63
CA GLY A 182 8.65 22.68 33.54
C GLY A 182 7.37 22.28 34.27
N ASN A 183 7.22 21.00 34.61
CA ASN A 183 6.05 20.45 35.32
C ASN A 183 6.41 19.84 36.70
N THR A 184 7.55 20.21 37.29
CA THR A 184 7.98 19.78 38.62
C THR A 184 7.59 20.78 39.68
#